data_ef7baa25de359ea1f2b9eb6e0c69d1bb
#
_entry.id   ef7baa25de359ea1f2b9eb6e0c69d1bb
#
_cell.length_a   1.000
_cell.length_b   1.000
_cell.length_c   1.000
_cell.angle_alpha   90.00
_cell.angle_beta   90.00
_cell.angle_gamma   90.00
#
_symmetry.space_group_name_H-M   'P 1'
#
loop_
_entity.id
_entity.type
_entity.pdbx_description
1 polymer ?
#
loop_
_entity_poly.entity_id
_entity_poly.type
_entity_poly.pdbx_seq_one_letter_code
_entity_poly.pdbx_strand_id
1 'polypeptide(L)'
;MGFDNTLNYFMQQACCTSKELAQASGVSQTVVSRYRNAKRTPSPDSDSISKLAEALESLASENGITLKKEDIENSLRLSLEKVDDEIDTDALVNNLNSLVSVLGINVANLARAINYDPSHLSRIRALKRKPSNPSEFARKIAEYTVRKYDSEEDREIIANLTGSSGDNLQTALELWLCNGSLNNKDCIFDFLTSLNNFNLDEYIESIHFNDIKVPTVPFNIPIKRSYYGTKDMRKGELDFFKSVILSRSNKDVFMCSDMPMVEMAEDMEFNKKWMISIAMMLKKGLHLNIIHNIDRPFTEMMLGLEAWIPIYMTGQISPYYLKKANTSVYRHLNYVSGTAALSGECIQNHHNDGKYYLTRNKQEVEYYRRQADNLLSKASPLMTICLKDNKEMLSAFLTHDALKEGTRRIINSSLPIHTISKELFFRIADRNGLSPKDAHSIWICIEEIKARTQSILLKNKVIDEISVVSEQEFMSSPLSLSLSESFFGQEIMYSYAEYTEHYRQTKEFEASCANYTVCESESKAFKNIKITIHEGQWAMISKSKTPTIHFLIHHPKMVHAIENFSVPIAE
;
A
#
# COMPACT_ATOMS: atom_id res chain seq x y z
N MET A 1 6.51 25.17 0.60
CA MET A 1 7.86 25.78 0.75
C MET A 1 7.77 26.88 1.80
N GLY A 2 8.75 26.98 2.74
CA GLY A 2 8.79 28.13 3.66
C GLY A 2 9.10 29.42 2.93
N PHE A 3 8.75 30.55 3.54
CA PHE A 3 8.95 31.88 2.97
C PHE A 3 10.42 32.16 2.58
N ASP A 4 11.35 31.72 3.40
CA ASP A 4 12.80 31.80 3.16
C ASP A 4 13.22 31.10 1.88
N ASN A 5 12.75 29.89 1.66
CA ASN A 5 13.06 29.09 0.48
C ASN A 5 12.43 29.67 -0.77
N THR A 6 11.19 30.15 -0.68
CA THR A 6 10.49 30.80 -1.80
C THR A 6 11.16 32.13 -2.17
N LEU A 7 11.57 32.92 -1.17
CA LEU A 7 12.32 34.15 -1.43
C LEU A 7 13.68 33.87 -2.07
N ASN A 8 14.44 32.90 -1.56
CA ASN A 8 15.73 32.50 -2.12
C ASN A 8 15.59 31.99 -3.56
N TYR A 9 14.54 31.21 -3.85
CA TYR A 9 14.25 30.74 -5.20
C TYR A 9 14.05 31.92 -6.19
N PHE A 10 13.19 32.88 -5.88
CA PHE A 10 12.99 34.02 -6.78
C PHE A 10 14.21 34.94 -6.88
N MET A 11 14.98 35.09 -5.81
CA MET A 11 16.27 35.80 -5.87
C MET A 11 17.29 35.13 -6.80
N GLN A 12 17.32 33.81 -6.79
CA GLN A 12 18.19 33.03 -7.69
C GLN A 12 17.70 33.14 -9.14
N GLN A 13 16.39 33.06 -9.36
CA GLN A 13 15.79 33.25 -10.69
C GLN A 13 16.07 34.67 -11.22
N ALA A 14 15.91 35.70 -10.38
CA ALA A 14 16.20 37.08 -10.73
C ALA A 14 17.72 37.40 -10.81
N CYS A 15 18.58 36.43 -10.53
CA CYS A 15 20.05 36.60 -10.47
C CYS A 15 20.48 37.78 -9.60
N CYS A 16 19.81 38.02 -8.44
CA CYS A 16 20.07 39.18 -7.62
C CYS A 16 20.60 38.81 -6.21
N THR A 17 21.40 39.73 -5.63
CA THR A 17 21.94 39.61 -4.28
C THR A 17 20.99 40.21 -3.22
N SER A 18 21.19 39.88 -1.95
CA SER A 18 20.44 40.48 -0.85
C SER A 18 20.58 42.01 -0.77
N LYS A 19 21.69 42.55 -1.20
CA LYS A 19 21.98 43.98 -1.22
C LYS A 19 21.17 44.69 -2.30
N GLU A 20 21.15 44.13 -3.49
CA GLU A 20 20.37 44.65 -4.61
C GLU A 20 18.88 44.58 -4.35
N LEU A 21 18.38 43.41 -3.81
CA LEU A 21 16.98 43.27 -3.44
C LEU A 21 16.58 44.27 -2.32
N ALA A 22 17.43 44.48 -1.33
CA ALA A 22 17.17 45.44 -0.26
C ALA A 22 17.10 46.88 -0.81
N GLN A 23 17.98 47.25 -1.74
CA GLN A 23 18.03 48.56 -2.37
C GLN A 23 16.81 48.80 -3.26
N ALA A 24 16.43 47.83 -4.07
CA ALA A 24 15.28 47.93 -4.99
C ALA A 24 13.93 47.91 -4.23
N SER A 25 13.80 47.08 -3.19
CA SER A 25 12.53 46.94 -2.43
C SER A 25 12.34 47.98 -1.34
N GLY A 26 13.40 48.73 -0.96
CA GLY A 26 13.36 49.64 0.19
C GLY A 26 13.26 48.92 1.55
N VAL A 27 13.39 47.59 1.57
CA VAL A 27 13.45 46.79 2.80
C VAL A 27 14.90 46.72 3.26
N SER A 28 15.16 46.95 4.57
CA SER A 28 16.53 46.99 5.03
C SER A 28 17.27 45.66 4.79
N GLN A 29 18.55 45.75 4.45
CA GLN A 29 19.37 44.57 4.13
C GLN A 29 19.41 43.55 5.30
N THR A 30 19.35 44.03 6.52
CA THR A 30 19.28 43.17 7.72
C THR A 30 17.99 42.38 7.77
N VAL A 31 16.86 42.97 7.34
CA VAL A 31 15.55 42.31 7.30
C VAL A 31 15.53 41.30 6.16
N VAL A 32 15.98 41.65 4.97
CA VAL A 32 16.10 40.72 3.85
C VAL A 32 16.97 39.52 4.23
N SER A 33 18.12 39.75 4.85
CA SER A 33 19.00 38.68 5.35
C SER A 33 18.32 37.78 6.38
N ARG A 34 17.50 38.34 7.31
CA ARG A 34 16.75 37.54 8.27
C ARG A 34 15.64 36.74 7.62
N TYR A 35 14.98 37.27 6.60
CA TYR A 35 13.96 36.57 5.81
C TYR A 35 14.56 35.39 5.05
N ARG A 36 15.71 35.58 4.40
CA ARG A 36 16.43 34.54 3.65
C ARG A 36 16.95 33.38 4.52
N ASN A 37 17.26 33.65 5.79
CA ASN A 37 17.81 32.69 6.73
C ASN A 37 16.77 32.14 7.73
N ALA A 38 15.48 32.27 7.42
CA ALA A 38 14.37 31.84 8.29
C ALA A 38 14.40 32.38 9.73
N LYS A 39 15.20 33.47 9.98
CA LYS A 39 15.28 34.10 11.32
C LYS A 39 14.12 35.03 11.61
N ARG A 40 13.34 35.38 10.61
CA ARG A 40 12.13 36.19 10.68
C ARG A 40 11.28 35.95 9.44
N THR A 41 9.96 35.95 9.57
CA THR A 41 8.99 35.95 8.47
C THR A 41 8.16 37.25 8.53
N PRO A 42 7.77 37.85 7.38
CA PRO A 42 6.81 38.95 7.39
C PRO A 42 5.43 38.45 7.81
N SER A 43 4.55 39.36 8.25
CA SER A 43 3.11 39.06 8.38
C SER A 43 2.52 38.85 6.98
N PRO A 44 1.52 37.93 6.79
CA PRO A 44 0.84 37.73 5.50
C PRO A 44 0.30 39.01 4.89
N ASP A 45 -0.14 39.96 5.71
CA ASP A 45 -0.69 41.26 5.28
C ASP A 45 0.37 42.37 5.15
N SER A 46 1.65 42.02 5.25
CA SER A 46 2.75 43.01 5.23
C SER A 46 3.01 43.56 3.84
N ASP A 47 3.05 44.90 3.70
CA ASP A 47 3.49 45.58 2.48
C ASP A 47 4.89 45.17 2.00
N SER A 48 5.69 44.62 2.90
CA SER A 48 7.03 44.13 2.55
C SER A 48 7.00 43.05 1.48
N ILE A 49 5.95 42.21 1.41
CA ILE A 49 5.82 41.14 0.43
C ILE A 49 5.62 41.72 -0.96
N SER A 50 4.71 42.69 -1.11
CA SER A 50 4.46 43.34 -2.40
C SER A 50 5.70 44.13 -2.88
N LYS A 51 6.43 44.78 -1.96
CA LYS A 51 7.67 45.49 -2.28
C LYS A 51 8.80 44.54 -2.73
N LEU A 52 8.92 43.40 -2.08
CA LEU A 52 9.89 42.38 -2.48
C LEU A 52 9.54 41.77 -3.85
N ALA A 53 8.26 41.51 -4.11
CA ALA A 53 7.80 40.97 -5.39
C ALA A 53 8.05 41.95 -6.55
N GLU A 54 7.76 43.25 -6.36
CA GLU A 54 7.99 44.29 -7.33
C GLU A 54 9.49 44.51 -7.62
N ALA A 55 10.33 44.46 -6.59
CA ALA A 55 11.77 44.56 -6.73
C ALA A 55 12.36 43.34 -7.46
N LEU A 56 11.86 42.13 -7.19
CA LEU A 56 12.28 40.91 -7.89
C LEU A 56 11.90 40.91 -9.38
N GLU A 57 10.70 41.41 -9.71
CA GLU A 57 10.28 41.60 -11.12
C GLU A 57 11.18 42.58 -11.85
N SER A 58 11.48 43.73 -11.22
CA SER A 58 12.37 44.76 -11.79
C SER A 58 13.78 44.23 -12.03
N LEU A 59 14.39 43.60 -11.03
CA LEU A 59 15.73 43.02 -11.09
C LEU A 59 15.82 41.87 -12.11
N ALA A 60 14.78 41.05 -12.21
CA ALA A 60 14.69 40.01 -13.22
C ALA A 60 14.64 40.60 -14.63
N SER A 61 13.86 41.67 -14.85
CA SER A 61 13.74 42.37 -16.12
C SER A 61 15.09 43.00 -16.56
N GLU A 62 15.83 43.59 -15.60
CA GLU A 62 17.17 44.12 -15.84
C GLU A 62 18.17 43.03 -16.30
N ASN A 63 17.96 41.80 -15.83
CA ASN A 63 18.77 40.64 -16.19
C ASN A 63 18.20 39.85 -17.40
N GLY A 64 17.20 40.39 -18.11
CA GLY A 64 16.59 39.76 -19.28
C GLY A 64 15.69 38.56 -18.97
N ILE A 65 15.23 38.44 -17.73
CA ILE A 65 14.40 37.33 -17.25
C ILE A 65 12.98 37.82 -17.04
N THR A 66 12.00 37.07 -17.52
CA THR A 66 10.56 37.41 -17.37
C THR A 66 10.00 36.76 -16.14
N LEU A 67 9.82 37.54 -15.06
CA LEU A 67 9.06 37.18 -13.86
C LEU A 67 7.91 38.18 -13.71
N LYS A 68 6.76 37.71 -13.23
CA LYS A 68 5.59 38.58 -12.98
C LYS A 68 5.44 38.82 -11.50
N LYS A 69 5.25 40.07 -11.11
CA LYS A 69 5.00 40.49 -9.72
C LYS A 69 3.90 39.68 -9.06
N GLU A 70 2.77 39.47 -9.76
CA GLU A 70 1.62 38.74 -9.22
C GLU A 70 1.96 37.29 -8.85
N ASP A 71 2.73 36.59 -9.69
CA ASP A 71 3.15 35.21 -9.46
C ASP A 71 4.12 35.11 -8.26
N ILE A 72 5.05 36.07 -8.15
CA ILE A 72 5.99 36.17 -7.04
C ILE A 72 5.24 36.47 -5.74
N GLU A 73 4.37 37.48 -5.75
CA GLU A 73 3.61 37.91 -4.57
C GLU A 73 2.68 36.79 -4.06
N ASN A 74 1.95 36.13 -4.97
CA ASN A 74 1.10 34.99 -4.63
C ASN A 74 1.90 33.84 -4.03
N SER A 75 3.03 33.49 -4.63
CA SER A 75 3.90 32.43 -4.12
C SER A 75 4.49 32.75 -2.74
N LEU A 76 4.89 34.01 -2.50
CA LEU A 76 5.39 34.47 -1.22
C LEU A 76 4.28 34.49 -0.16
N ARG A 77 3.05 34.90 -0.50
CA ARG A 77 1.88 34.89 0.42
C ARG A 77 1.46 33.46 0.75
N LEU A 78 1.32 32.58 -0.26
CA LEU A 78 1.05 31.16 -0.05
C LEU A 78 2.08 30.47 0.84
N SER A 79 3.34 30.91 0.78
CA SER A 79 4.40 30.39 1.64
C SER A 79 4.33 30.88 3.10
N LEU A 80 3.51 31.89 3.37
CA LEU A 80 3.23 32.45 4.70
C LEU A 80 1.88 32.02 5.26
N GLU A 81 0.94 31.65 4.40
CA GLU A 81 -0.24 30.95 4.86
C GLU A 81 0.29 29.71 5.56
N LYS A 82 0.17 29.70 6.87
CA LYS A 82 0.24 28.50 7.65
C LYS A 82 -0.87 27.61 7.12
N VAL A 83 -0.55 26.80 6.14
CA VAL A 83 -1.07 25.47 6.13
C VAL A 83 -0.50 24.90 7.44
N ASP A 84 -1.32 24.80 8.46
CA ASP A 84 -1.12 23.86 9.54
C ASP A 84 -1.25 22.45 8.91
N ASP A 85 -0.40 22.13 7.93
CA ASP A 85 0.03 20.80 7.62
C ASP A 85 0.91 20.41 8.80
N GLU A 86 0.24 19.95 9.83
CA GLU A 86 0.85 19.13 10.86
C GLU A 86 1.57 18.02 10.09
N ILE A 87 2.93 18.10 10.02
CA ILE A 87 3.72 17.10 9.30
C ILE A 87 3.27 15.76 9.86
N ASP A 88 2.73 14.90 9.02
CA ASP A 88 2.34 13.56 9.40
C ASP A 88 3.60 12.83 9.88
N THR A 89 3.78 12.84 11.20
CA THR A 89 4.93 12.25 11.85
C THR A 89 5.05 10.76 11.59
N ASP A 90 3.96 10.09 11.32
CA ASP A 90 3.92 8.66 11.07
C ASP A 90 4.33 8.37 9.62
N ALA A 91 3.90 9.20 8.68
CA ALA A 91 4.38 9.19 7.30
C ALA A 91 5.89 9.50 7.24
N LEU A 92 6.36 10.51 7.96
CA LEU A 92 7.78 10.85 8.06
C LEU A 92 8.61 9.68 8.59
N VAL A 93 8.15 8.98 9.62
CA VAL A 93 8.85 7.81 10.18
C VAL A 93 8.83 6.64 9.20
N ASN A 94 7.75 6.41 8.48
CA ASN A 94 7.66 5.38 7.46
C ASN A 94 8.62 5.65 6.30
N ASN A 95 8.70 6.91 5.85
CA ASN A 95 9.65 7.32 4.82
C ASN A 95 11.10 7.20 5.30
N LEU A 96 11.39 7.58 6.54
CA LEU A 96 12.70 7.34 7.14
C LEU A 96 13.04 5.83 7.17
N ASN A 97 12.11 4.97 7.53
CA ASN A 97 12.33 3.53 7.54
C ASN A 97 12.60 2.99 6.13
N SER A 98 11.88 3.49 5.13
CA SER A 98 12.10 3.16 3.72
C SER A 98 13.50 3.62 3.26
N LEU A 99 13.86 4.86 3.54
CA LEU A 99 15.18 5.42 3.21
C LEU A 99 16.32 4.61 3.85
N VAL A 100 16.19 4.29 5.15
CA VAL A 100 17.17 3.47 5.88
C VAL A 100 17.32 2.08 5.27
N SER A 101 16.22 1.49 4.82
CA SER A 101 16.22 0.16 4.21
C SER A 101 16.87 0.16 2.83
N VAL A 102 16.48 1.09 1.97
CA VAL A 102 16.90 1.14 0.55
C VAL A 102 18.38 1.50 0.42
N LEU A 103 18.86 2.47 1.21
CA LEU A 103 20.27 2.89 1.20
C LEU A 103 21.15 2.12 2.20
N GLY A 104 20.60 1.15 2.93
CA GLY A 104 21.36 0.41 3.94
C GLY A 104 21.94 1.29 5.05
N ILE A 105 21.24 2.37 5.45
CA ILE A 105 21.75 3.36 6.38
C ILE A 105 22.01 2.74 7.75
N ASN A 106 23.25 2.87 8.26
CA ASN A 106 23.56 2.50 9.62
C ASN A 106 22.90 3.48 10.62
N VAL A 107 21.88 3.01 11.31
CA VAL A 107 21.03 3.81 12.19
C VAL A 107 21.80 4.45 13.35
N ALA A 108 22.84 3.78 13.87
CA ALA A 108 23.66 4.35 14.95
C ALA A 108 24.51 5.53 14.45
N ASN A 109 25.01 5.44 13.21
CA ASN A 109 25.75 6.53 12.57
C ASN A 109 24.82 7.69 12.21
N LEU A 110 23.64 7.40 11.69
CA LEU A 110 22.61 8.42 11.43
C LEU A 110 22.25 9.15 12.72
N ALA A 111 21.93 8.42 13.80
CA ALA A 111 21.58 9.02 15.10
C ALA A 111 22.64 10.01 15.59
N ARG A 112 23.92 9.61 15.56
CA ARG A 112 25.02 10.49 15.94
C ARG A 112 25.13 11.74 15.05
N ALA A 113 24.95 11.57 13.74
CA ALA A 113 25.06 12.66 12.78
C ALA A 113 23.96 13.72 12.94
N ILE A 114 22.74 13.30 13.30
CA ILE A 114 21.61 14.21 13.53
C ILE A 114 21.47 14.66 14.99
N ASN A 115 22.45 14.33 15.85
CA ASN A 115 22.47 14.61 17.28
C ASN A 115 21.28 14.00 18.06
N TYR A 116 20.96 12.75 17.76
CA TYR A 116 19.98 11.95 18.50
C TYR A 116 20.64 10.78 19.21
N ASP A 117 20.12 10.40 20.36
CA ASP A 117 20.50 9.15 21.00
C ASP A 117 20.01 7.96 20.15
N PRO A 118 20.85 6.93 19.89
CA PRO A 118 20.47 5.77 19.08
C PRO A 118 19.21 5.04 19.58
N SER A 119 19.01 4.97 20.91
CA SER A 119 17.82 4.35 21.50
C SER A 119 16.58 5.23 21.27
N HIS A 120 16.75 6.55 21.28
CA HIS A 120 15.69 7.51 20.99
C HIS A 120 15.26 7.40 19.52
N LEU A 121 16.21 7.41 18.58
CA LEU A 121 15.93 7.23 17.15
C LEU A 121 15.26 5.88 16.88
N SER A 122 15.70 4.82 17.56
CA SER A 122 15.05 3.50 17.44
C SER A 122 13.59 3.50 17.91
N ARG A 123 13.26 4.26 18.97
CA ARG A 123 11.88 4.40 19.46
C ARG A 123 11.02 5.23 18.49
N ILE A 124 11.59 6.28 17.88
CA ILE A 124 10.92 7.06 16.84
C ILE A 124 10.62 6.15 15.64
N ARG A 125 11.61 5.41 15.14
CA ARG A 125 11.44 4.47 14.03
C ARG A 125 10.42 3.35 14.28
N ALA A 126 10.21 3.00 15.55
CA ALA A 126 9.20 2.04 15.97
C ALA A 126 7.84 2.69 16.28
N LEU A 127 7.62 3.97 15.94
CA LEU A 127 6.42 4.76 16.24
C LEU A 127 6.05 4.82 17.73
N LYS A 128 7.01 4.50 18.63
CA LYS A 128 6.82 4.58 20.08
C LYS A 128 7.09 5.98 20.65
N ARG A 129 7.60 6.89 19.83
CA ARG A 129 7.88 8.28 20.18
C ARG A 129 7.89 9.15 18.93
N LYS A 130 7.41 10.39 19.06
CA LYS A 130 7.44 11.38 17.97
C LYS A 130 8.70 12.25 18.09
N PRO A 131 9.31 12.72 16.97
CA PRO A 131 10.37 13.72 17.01
C PRO A 131 9.82 15.05 17.55
N SER A 132 10.60 15.76 18.35
CA SER A 132 10.17 17.03 18.96
C SER A 132 10.01 18.16 17.94
N ASN A 133 10.73 18.12 16.84
CA ASN A 133 10.62 19.03 15.71
C ASN A 133 10.70 18.19 14.40
N PRO A 134 9.56 17.78 13.84
CA PRO A 134 9.53 16.92 12.66
C PRO A 134 10.22 17.51 11.43
N SER A 135 10.05 18.81 11.18
CA SER A 135 10.66 19.53 10.06
C SER A 135 12.20 19.56 10.14
N GLU A 136 12.73 19.93 11.30
CA GLU A 136 14.18 19.92 11.54
C GLU A 136 14.76 18.50 11.51
N PHE A 137 14.00 17.53 11.99
CA PHE A 137 14.37 16.13 11.95
C PHE A 137 14.52 15.62 10.52
N ALA A 138 13.53 15.90 9.65
CA ALA A 138 13.57 15.55 8.23
C ALA A 138 14.74 16.22 7.51
N ARG A 139 14.95 17.52 7.73
CA ARG A 139 16.05 18.29 7.15
C ARG A 139 17.42 17.69 7.49
N LYS A 140 17.66 17.36 8.75
CA LYS A 140 18.93 16.74 9.20
C LYS A 140 19.17 15.38 8.59
N ILE A 141 18.11 14.58 8.42
CA ILE A 141 18.20 13.28 7.75
C ILE A 141 18.54 13.46 6.28
N ALA A 142 17.87 14.37 5.57
CA ALA A 142 18.13 14.65 4.17
C ALA A 142 19.58 15.13 3.95
N GLU A 143 20.05 16.08 4.77
CA GLU A 143 21.42 16.59 4.73
C GLU A 143 22.46 15.48 4.95
N TYR A 144 22.26 14.63 5.96
CA TYR A 144 23.16 13.51 6.24
C TYR A 144 23.17 12.52 5.08
N THR A 145 22.00 12.19 4.54
CA THR A 145 21.85 11.18 3.50
C THR A 145 22.54 11.62 2.22
N VAL A 146 22.23 12.80 1.69
CA VAL A 146 22.80 13.29 0.44
C VAL A 146 24.32 13.51 0.53
N ARG A 147 24.81 13.91 1.72
CA ARG A 147 26.25 14.09 1.92
C ARG A 147 27.02 12.78 2.02
N LYS A 148 26.43 11.72 2.55
CA LYS A 148 27.11 10.45 2.80
C LYS A 148 26.91 9.41 1.70
N TYR A 149 25.78 9.45 1.05
CA TYR A 149 25.35 8.55 0.00
C TYR A 149 25.31 9.33 -1.31
N ASP A 150 26.53 9.65 -1.85
CA ASP A 150 26.72 10.54 -2.99
C ASP A 150 27.23 9.81 -4.24
N SER A 151 27.33 8.48 -4.21
CA SER A 151 27.63 7.69 -5.39
C SER A 151 26.54 7.88 -6.46
N GLU A 152 26.86 7.63 -7.71
CA GLU A 152 25.91 7.77 -8.82
C GLU A 152 24.69 6.87 -8.62
N GLU A 153 24.90 5.64 -8.12
CA GLU A 153 23.85 4.69 -7.74
C GLU A 153 22.99 5.18 -6.56
N ASP A 154 23.60 5.73 -5.52
CA ASP A 154 22.87 6.26 -4.37
C ASP A 154 22.00 7.47 -4.76
N ARG A 155 22.53 8.35 -5.61
CA ARG A 155 21.80 9.50 -6.15
C ARG A 155 20.61 9.08 -7.01
N GLU A 156 20.78 8.05 -7.84
CA GLU A 156 19.69 7.49 -8.63
C GLU A 156 18.59 6.88 -7.73
N ILE A 157 18.98 6.18 -6.68
CA ILE A 157 18.05 5.64 -5.68
C ILE A 157 17.27 6.77 -5.00
N ILE A 158 17.95 7.85 -4.58
CA ILE A 158 17.29 9.01 -3.95
C ILE A 158 16.37 9.71 -4.96
N ALA A 159 16.80 9.88 -6.21
CA ALA A 159 16.00 10.47 -7.27
C ALA A 159 14.73 9.66 -7.55
N ASN A 160 14.83 8.35 -7.59
CA ASN A 160 13.68 7.44 -7.76
C ASN A 160 12.71 7.49 -6.56
N LEU A 161 13.24 7.59 -5.33
CA LEU A 161 12.40 7.73 -4.12
C LEU A 161 11.62 9.04 -4.08
N THR A 162 12.27 10.12 -4.53
CA THR A 162 11.70 11.48 -4.44
C THR A 162 10.94 11.91 -5.69
N GLY A 163 11.05 11.12 -6.78
CA GLY A 163 10.51 11.48 -8.10
C GLY A 163 11.19 12.70 -8.74
N SER A 164 12.38 13.08 -8.28
CA SER A 164 13.11 14.28 -8.70
C SER A 164 14.40 13.90 -9.43
N SER A 165 14.55 14.35 -10.66
CA SER A 165 15.76 14.20 -11.49
C SER A 165 16.47 15.55 -11.60
N GLY A 166 17.21 16.00 -10.58
CA GLY A 166 17.88 17.30 -10.67
C GLY A 166 18.90 17.57 -9.55
N ASP A 167 19.59 18.70 -9.66
CA ASP A 167 20.69 19.12 -8.76
C ASP A 167 20.29 19.39 -7.29
N ASN A 168 19.02 19.31 -6.94
CA ASN A 168 18.52 19.63 -5.59
C ASN A 168 17.92 18.43 -4.86
N LEU A 169 18.63 17.29 -4.86
CA LEU A 169 18.24 16.06 -4.20
C LEU A 169 17.98 16.23 -2.69
N GLN A 170 18.69 17.14 -2.02
CA GLN A 170 18.50 17.38 -0.59
C GLN A 170 17.10 17.93 -0.30
N THR A 171 16.69 18.97 -1.03
CA THR A 171 15.34 19.58 -0.85
C THR A 171 14.24 18.61 -1.26
N ALA A 172 14.45 17.86 -2.34
CA ALA A 172 13.52 16.84 -2.78
C ALA A 172 13.35 15.74 -1.71
N LEU A 173 14.46 15.29 -1.11
CA LEU A 173 14.44 14.28 -0.04
C LEU A 173 13.80 14.82 1.24
N GLU A 174 14.04 16.08 1.62
CA GLU A 174 13.40 16.73 2.75
C GLU A 174 11.88 16.82 2.56
N LEU A 175 11.43 17.27 1.38
CA LEU A 175 10.01 17.33 1.03
C LEU A 175 9.37 15.94 1.03
N TRP A 176 10.04 14.96 0.45
CA TRP A 176 9.56 13.59 0.45
C TRP A 176 9.44 13.00 1.86
N LEU A 177 10.39 13.30 2.74
CA LEU A 177 10.32 12.89 4.14
C LEU A 177 9.14 13.54 4.87
N CYS A 178 8.89 14.85 4.66
CA CYS A 178 7.86 15.61 5.37
C CYS A 178 6.45 15.38 4.86
N ASN A 179 6.27 15.33 3.55
CA ASN A 179 4.93 15.35 2.95
C ASN A 179 4.33 13.95 2.80
N GLY A 180 5.07 12.89 3.18
CA GLY A 180 4.72 11.55 2.76
C GLY A 180 4.52 11.55 1.23
N SER A 181 4.97 10.64 0.46
CA SER A 181 4.68 10.77 -0.98
C SER A 181 3.17 10.94 -1.13
N LEU A 182 2.72 12.00 -1.82
CA LEU A 182 1.35 12.12 -2.36
C LEU A 182 0.91 10.79 -3.01
N ASN A 183 1.87 10.01 -3.50
CA ASN A 183 1.74 8.68 -4.05
C ASN A 183 1.31 7.57 -3.05
N ASN A 184 1.50 7.67 -1.74
CA ASN A 184 1.11 6.56 -0.85
C ASN A 184 -0.42 6.42 -0.72
N LYS A 185 -1.15 7.53 -0.74
CA LYS A 185 -2.63 7.50 -0.76
C LYS A 185 -3.12 6.95 -2.10
N ASP A 186 -2.51 7.38 -3.19
CA ASP A 186 -2.85 6.93 -4.54
C ASP A 186 -2.59 5.44 -4.72
N CYS A 187 -1.46 4.91 -4.24
CA CYS A 187 -1.14 3.48 -4.34
C CYS A 187 -2.12 2.59 -3.56
N ILE A 188 -2.60 3.02 -2.40
CA ILE A 188 -3.64 2.28 -1.67
C ILE A 188 -4.97 2.36 -2.41
N PHE A 189 -5.32 3.54 -2.92
CA PHE A 189 -6.53 3.72 -3.70
C PHE A 189 -6.51 2.88 -4.97
N ASP A 190 -5.39 2.85 -5.69
CA ASP A 190 -5.20 2.03 -6.90
C ASP A 190 -5.35 0.54 -6.58
N PHE A 191 -4.68 0.06 -5.53
CA PHE A 191 -4.80 -1.33 -5.07
C PHE A 191 -6.25 -1.71 -4.69
N LEU A 192 -6.92 -0.85 -3.93
CA LEU A 192 -8.31 -1.07 -3.54
C LEU A 192 -9.25 -1.01 -4.75
N THR A 193 -8.99 -0.10 -5.69
CA THR A 193 -9.75 0.04 -6.94
C THR A 193 -9.56 -1.19 -7.82
N SER A 194 -8.33 -1.69 -7.94
CA SER A 194 -8.02 -2.92 -8.67
C SER A 194 -8.75 -4.12 -8.05
N LEU A 195 -8.77 -4.23 -6.72
CA LEU A 195 -9.56 -5.27 -6.03
C LEU A 195 -11.07 -5.11 -6.25
N ASN A 196 -11.58 -3.87 -6.16
CA ASN A 196 -13.00 -3.58 -6.35
C ASN A 196 -13.49 -3.94 -7.75
N ASN A 197 -12.70 -3.62 -8.77
CA ASN A 197 -13.06 -3.79 -10.16
C ASN A 197 -12.69 -5.18 -10.72
N PHE A 198 -11.85 -5.95 -10.02
CA PHE A 198 -11.39 -7.24 -10.50
C PHE A 198 -12.56 -8.22 -10.72
N ASN A 199 -12.64 -8.78 -11.91
CA ASN A 199 -13.56 -9.84 -12.28
C ASN A 199 -12.77 -11.08 -12.69
N LEU A 200 -12.93 -12.17 -11.95
CA LEU A 200 -12.17 -13.41 -12.19
C LEU A 200 -12.56 -14.06 -13.51
N ASP A 201 -13.84 -14.03 -13.87
CA ASP A 201 -14.32 -14.67 -15.10
C ASP A 201 -13.78 -13.95 -16.34
N GLU A 202 -13.83 -12.61 -16.35
CA GLU A 202 -13.23 -11.79 -17.42
C GLU A 202 -11.71 -11.99 -17.50
N TYR A 203 -11.04 -12.11 -16.35
CA TYR A 203 -9.60 -12.38 -16.32
C TYR A 203 -9.28 -13.78 -16.89
N ILE A 204 -10.03 -14.81 -16.49
CA ILE A 204 -9.89 -16.18 -17.00
C ILE A 204 -10.08 -16.21 -18.51
N GLU A 205 -11.08 -15.49 -19.03
CA GLU A 205 -11.32 -15.37 -20.46
C GLU A 205 -10.18 -14.62 -21.16
N SER A 206 -9.71 -13.49 -20.61
CA SER A 206 -8.67 -12.66 -21.23
C SER A 206 -7.32 -13.38 -21.38
N ILE A 207 -6.98 -14.26 -20.45
CA ILE A 207 -5.74 -15.07 -20.50
C ILE A 207 -5.96 -16.42 -21.19
N HIS A 208 -7.17 -16.70 -21.69
CA HIS A 208 -7.55 -17.99 -22.27
C HIS A 208 -7.21 -19.18 -21.35
N PHE A 209 -7.47 -19.01 -20.03
CA PHE A 209 -7.07 -19.99 -19.01
C PHE A 209 -7.61 -21.39 -19.29
N ASN A 210 -8.83 -21.49 -19.80
CA ASN A 210 -9.46 -22.78 -20.12
C ASN A 210 -8.75 -23.52 -21.28
N ASP A 211 -8.13 -22.77 -22.18
CA ASP A 211 -7.40 -23.29 -23.34
C ASP A 211 -5.97 -23.70 -23.00
N ILE A 212 -5.47 -23.27 -21.83
CA ILE A 212 -4.14 -23.65 -21.34
C ILE A 212 -4.10 -25.17 -21.09
N LYS A 213 -3.37 -25.89 -21.91
CA LYS A 213 -3.15 -27.34 -21.74
C LYS A 213 -1.89 -27.58 -20.94
N VAL A 214 -2.01 -28.35 -19.86
CA VAL A 214 -0.83 -28.84 -19.14
C VAL A 214 -0.13 -29.86 -20.04
N PRO A 215 1.13 -29.60 -20.46
CA PRO A 215 1.86 -30.52 -21.33
C PRO A 215 2.02 -31.90 -20.67
N THR A 216 1.81 -32.95 -21.44
CA THR A 216 1.97 -34.35 -20.98
C THR A 216 3.25 -35.00 -21.52
N VAL A 217 3.92 -34.32 -22.46
CA VAL A 217 5.10 -34.87 -23.14
C VAL A 217 6.36 -34.60 -22.29
N PRO A 218 7.21 -35.59 -22.02
CA PRO A 218 8.45 -35.41 -21.27
C PRO A 218 9.44 -34.57 -22.10
N PHE A 219 9.68 -33.34 -21.67
CA PHE A 219 10.82 -32.56 -22.15
C PHE A 219 12.11 -33.05 -21.52
N ASN A 220 13.18 -33.03 -22.27
CA ASN A 220 14.50 -33.44 -21.78
C ASN A 220 15.11 -32.28 -20.97
N ILE A 221 14.62 -32.09 -19.72
CA ILE A 221 15.17 -31.10 -18.80
C ILE A 221 16.34 -31.78 -18.08
N PRO A 222 17.54 -31.17 -18.10
CA PRO A 222 18.71 -31.77 -17.45
C PRO A 222 18.48 -31.90 -15.94
N ILE A 223 19.12 -32.92 -15.32
CA ILE A 223 19.00 -33.14 -13.87
C ILE A 223 19.62 -31.98 -13.09
N LYS A 224 20.68 -31.36 -13.64
CA LYS A 224 21.40 -30.24 -13.05
C LYS A 224 21.79 -29.25 -14.14
N ARG A 225 21.61 -27.95 -13.87
CA ARG A 225 22.00 -26.89 -14.79
C ARG A 225 22.32 -25.60 -14.04
N SER A 226 23.37 -24.90 -14.46
CA SER A 226 23.72 -23.57 -13.97
C SER A 226 23.36 -22.52 -15.01
N TYR A 227 22.99 -21.34 -14.51
CA TYR A 227 22.66 -20.15 -15.30
C TYR A 227 23.42 -18.98 -14.71
N TYR A 228 23.73 -17.96 -15.52
CA TYR A 228 24.52 -16.81 -15.11
C TYR A 228 23.86 -15.52 -15.56
N GLY A 229 23.76 -14.56 -14.63
CA GLY A 229 23.13 -13.29 -14.85
C GLY A 229 21.60 -13.36 -14.98
N THR A 230 20.93 -12.20 -14.96
CA THR A 230 19.47 -12.08 -14.92
C THR A 230 18.78 -12.66 -16.15
N LYS A 231 19.39 -12.48 -17.36
CA LYS A 231 18.84 -13.02 -18.60
C LYS A 231 18.74 -14.56 -18.60
N ASP A 232 19.76 -15.23 -18.09
CA ASP A 232 19.75 -16.70 -17.99
C ASP A 232 18.96 -17.16 -16.77
N MET A 233 18.88 -16.37 -15.69
CA MET A 233 17.98 -16.62 -14.57
C MET A 233 16.54 -16.82 -15.04
N ARG A 234 16.02 -15.91 -15.90
CA ARG A 234 14.69 -16.00 -16.48
C ARG A 234 14.45 -17.35 -17.19
N LYS A 235 15.46 -17.88 -17.88
CA LYS A 235 15.40 -19.24 -18.47
C LYS A 235 15.35 -20.31 -17.39
N GLY A 236 16.13 -20.14 -16.33
CA GLY A 236 16.16 -21.05 -15.17
C GLY A 236 14.80 -21.14 -14.48
N GLU A 237 14.13 -20.01 -14.29
CA GLU A 237 12.76 -19.98 -13.73
C GLU A 237 11.76 -20.74 -14.63
N LEU A 238 11.78 -20.49 -15.93
CA LEU A 238 10.91 -21.21 -16.86
C LEU A 238 11.21 -22.73 -16.89
N ASP A 239 12.47 -23.13 -16.79
CA ASP A 239 12.85 -24.55 -16.73
C ASP A 239 12.44 -25.18 -15.38
N PHE A 240 12.48 -24.41 -14.27
CA PHE A 240 11.92 -24.83 -12.99
C PHE A 240 10.41 -25.05 -13.12
N PHE A 241 9.66 -24.08 -13.63
CA PHE A 241 8.21 -24.19 -13.81
C PHE A 241 7.83 -25.38 -14.69
N LYS A 242 8.51 -25.56 -15.82
CA LYS A 242 8.31 -26.77 -16.68
C LYS A 242 8.52 -28.06 -15.89
N SER A 243 9.59 -28.12 -15.06
CA SER A 243 9.88 -29.28 -14.23
C SER A 243 8.76 -29.57 -13.24
N VAL A 244 8.16 -28.53 -12.65
CA VAL A 244 7.04 -28.63 -11.70
C VAL A 244 5.76 -29.07 -12.40
N ILE A 245 5.41 -28.41 -13.51
CA ILE A 245 4.18 -28.65 -14.25
C ILE A 245 4.13 -30.08 -14.79
N LEU A 246 5.24 -30.56 -15.37
CA LEU A 246 5.35 -31.91 -15.95
C LEU A 246 5.52 -33.02 -14.91
N SER A 247 5.82 -32.69 -13.66
CA SER A 247 5.98 -33.69 -12.60
C SER A 247 4.62 -34.27 -12.19
N ARG A 248 4.65 -35.46 -11.55
CA ARG A 248 3.48 -36.07 -10.88
C ARG A 248 3.29 -35.64 -9.44
N SER A 249 4.16 -34.76 -8.93
CA SER A 249 4.10 -34.30 -7.56
C SER A 249 2.98 -33.28 -7.35
N ASN A 250 2.23 -33.44 -6.27
CA ASN A 250 1.22 -32.48 -5.79
C ASN A 250 1.70 -31.74 -4.53
N LYS A 251 3.01 -31.81 -4.21
CA LYS A 251 3.56 -31.07 -3.08
C LYS A 251 3.55 -29.57 -3.40
N ASP A 252 3.32 -28.77 -2.36
CA ASP A 252 3.34 -27.31 -2.42
C ASP A 252 4.64 -26.80 -3.02
N VAL A 253 4.53 -25.67 -3.69
CA VAL A 253 5.66 -24.94 -4.26
C VAL A 253 6.00 -23.79 -3.33
N PHE A 254 7.27 -23.69 -2.97
CA PHE A 254 7.82 -22.56 -2.25
C PHE A 254 8.51 -21.63 -3.23
N MET A 255 8.27 -20.31 -3.07
CA MET A 255 8.91 -19.28 -3.88
C MET A 255 9.37 -18.12 -3.00
N CYS A 256 10.62 -17.72 -3.16
CA CYS A 256 11.18 -16.53 -2.53
C CYS A 256 12.10 -15.85 -3.53
N SER A 257 11.87 -14.59 -3.83
CA SER A 257 12.70 -13.77 -4.71
C SER A 257 12.67 -12.33 -4.25
N ASP A 258 13.79 -11.66 -4.35
CA ASP A 258 13.92 -10.23 -4.07
C ASP A 258 14.18 -9.40 -5.32
N MET A 259 14.04 -10.01 -6.50
CA MET A 259 14.19 -9.31 -7.77
C MET A 259 13.38 -8.02 -7.80
N PRO A 260 13.98 -6.88 -8.19
CA PRO A 260 13.27 -5.62 -8.35
C PRO A 260 12.15 -5.74 -9.39
N MET A 261 11.00 -5.09 -9.12
CA MET A 261 9.86 -5.13 -10.04
C MET A 261 10.19 -4.51 -11.40
N VAL A 262 11.05 -3.50 -11.42
CA VAL A 262 11.52 -2.84 -12.65
C VAL A 262 12.25 -3.84 -13.55
N GLU A 263 13.19 -4.62 -13.00
CA GLU A 263 13.93 -5.63 -13.77
C GLU A 263 13.00 -6.75 -14.27
N MET A 264 11.95 -7.09 -13.50
CA MET A 264 10.94 -8.04 -13.95
C MET A 264 10.08 -7.48 -15.08
N ALA A 265 9.78 -6.17 -15.07
CA ALA A 265 8.94 -5.51 -16.06
C ALA A 265 9.61 -5.31 -17.43
N GLU A 266 10.95 -5.32 -17.51
CA GLU A 266 11.72 -5.10 -18.75
C GLU A 266 11.42 -6.08 -19.88
N ASP A 267 11.04 -7.33 -19.58
CA ASP A 267 10.77 -8.38 -20.55
C ASP A 267 9.30 -8.82 -20.51
N MET A 268 8.49 -8.15 -21.30
CA MET A 268 7.04 -8.43 -21.39
C MET A 268 6.74 -9.87 -21.83
N GLU A 269 7.58 -10.47 -22.69
CA GLU A 269 7.39 -11.84 -23.15
C GLU A 269 7.70 -12.86 -22.05
N PHE A 270 8.73 -12.59 -21.26
CA PHE A 270 9.04 -13.40 -20.08
C PHE A 270 7.91 -13.31 -19.07
N ASN A 271 7.41 -12.11 -18.75
CA ASN A 271 6.31 -11.92 -17.80
C ASN A 271 5.07 -12.70 -18.21
N LYS A 272 4.71 -12.65 -19.49
CA LYS A 272 3.59 -13.44 -20.01
C LYS A 272 3.81 -14.93 -19.82
N LYS A 273 4.99 -15.45 -20.14
CA LYS A 273 5.34 -16.87 -19.96
C LYS A 273 5.36 -17.27 -18.49
N TRP A 274 5.83 -16.37 -17.63
CA TRP A 274 5.89 -16.56 -16.19
C TRP A 274 4.48 -16.67 -15.60
N MET A 275 3.58 -15.74 -15.93
CA MET A 275 2.17 -15.76 -15.49
C MET A 275 1.42 -17.01 -15.99
N ILE A 276 1.62 -17.40 -17.24
CA ILE A 276 1.04 -18.64 -17.79
C ILE A 276 1.55 -19.86 -17.01
N SER A 277 2.83 -19.87 -16.64
CA SER A 277 3.41 -20.97 -15.86
C SER A 277 2.80 -21.07 -14.47
N ILE A 278 2.61 -19.95 -13.79
CA ILE A 278 1.90 -19.90 -12.51
C ILE A 278 0.47 -20.43 -12.69
N ALA A 279 -0.26 -19.94 -13.69
CA ALA A 279 -1.62 -20.39 -13.98
C ALA A 279 -1.70 -21.91 -14.22
N MET A 280 -0.71 -22.48 -14.93
CA MET A 280 -0.61 -23.94 -15.13
C MET A 280 -0.39 -24.70 -13.83
N MET A 281 0.45 -24.18 -12.91
CA MET A 281 0.68 -24.79 -11.60
C MET A 281 -0.60 -24.77 -10.76
N LEU A 282 -1.34 -23.63 -10.76
CA LEU A 282 -2.62 -23.51 -10.06
C LEU A 282 -3.67 -24.45 -10.66
N LYS A 283 -3.75 -24.54 -12.00
CA LYS A 283 -4.65 -25.48 -12.70
C LYS A 283 -4.35 -26.95 -12.37
N LYS A 284 -3.10 -27.26 -12.06
CA LYS A 284 -2.67 -28.57 -11.56
C LYS A 284 -3.10 -28.83 -10.11
N GLY A 285 -3.63 -27.83 -9.40
CA GLY A 285 -4.06 -27.90 -8.00
C GLY A 285 -2.90 -27.72 -7.00
N LEU A 286 -1.77 -27.14 -7.42
CA LEU A 286 -0.66 -26.88 -6.52
C LEU A 286 -0.96 -25.64 -5.66
N HIS A 287 -0.52 -25.68 -4.40
CA HIS A 287 -0.51 -24.51 -3.52
C HIS A 287 0.87 -23.86 -3.54
N LEU A 288 0.89 -22.52 -3.56
CA LEU A 288 2.12 -21.73 -3.60
C LEU A 288 2.32 -20.97 -2.29
N ASN A 289 3.42 -21.25 -1.60
CA ASN A 289 3.87 -20.50 -0.44
C ASN A 289 4.94 -19.48 -0.90
N ILE A 290 4.64 -18.18 -0.80
CA ILE A 290 5.49 -17.14 -1.36
C ILE A 290 5.97 -16.20 -0.26
N ILE A 291 7.29 -16.02 -0.16
CA ILE A 291 7.87 -14.96 0.65
C ILE A 291 8.13 -13.75 -0.24
N HIS A 292 7.36 -12.68 -0.01
CA HIS A 292 7.56 -11.39 -0.67
C HIS A 292 8.67 -10.60 0.01
N ASN A 293 9.51 -9.98 -0.80
CA ASN A 293 10.41 -8.94 -0.32
C ASN A 293 9.62 -7.65 -0.11
N ILE A 294 9.48 -7.24 1.15
CA ILE A 294 8.75 -6.04 1.57
C ILE A 294 9.69 -4.92 2.02
N ASP A 295 11.00 -5.17 2.06
CA ASP A 295 12.03 -4.15 2.34
C ASP A 295 12.29 -3.31 1.07
N ARG A 296 11.23 -2.72 0.53
CA ARG A 296 11.17 -1.88 -0.66
C ARG A 296 10.44 -0.59 -0.35
N PRO A 297 10.56 0.45 -1.19
CA PRO A 297 9.65 1.59 -1.15
C PRO A 297 8.19 1.13 -1.15
N PHE A 298 7.36 1.78 -0.37
CA PHE A 298 5.95 1.35 -0.19
C PHE A 298 5.21 1.25 -1.52
N THR A 299 5.44 2.21 -2.42
CA THR A 299 4.87 2.23 -3.77
C THR A 299 5.24 0.99 -4.58
N GLU A 300 6.52 0.60 -4.59
CA GLU A 300 6.98 -0.61 -5.30
C GLU A 300 6.39 -1.88 -4.68
N MET A 301 6.27 -1.92 -3.35
CA MET A 301 5.62 -3.02 -2.65
C MET A 301 4.15 -3.14 -3.07
N MET A 302 3.42 -2.02 -3.15
CA MET A 302 2.01 -2.01 -3.53
C MET A 302 1.79 -2.40 -4.99
N LEU A 303 2.60 -1.89 -5.92
CA LEU A 303 2.60 -2.32 -7.32
C LEU A 303 2.85 -3.83 -7.45
N GLY A 304 3.82 -4.34 -6.68
CA GLY A 304 4.07 -5.78 -6.62
C GLY A 304 2.85 -6.57 -6.16
N LEU A 305 2.20 -6.15 -5.09
CA LEU A 305 1.01 -6.83 -4.56
C LEU A 305 -0.18 -6.73 -5.51
N GLU A 306 -0.36 -5.58 -6.17
CA GLU A 306 -1.40 -5.38 -7.18
C GLU A 306 -1.26 -6.36 -8.35
N ALA A 307 -0.03 -6.54 -8.85
CA ALA A 307 0.25 -7.50 -9.91
C ALA A 307 -0.10 -8.96 -9.54
N TRP A 308 -0.16 -9.27 -8.24
CA TRP A 308 -0.52 -10.60 -7.74
C TRP A 308 -2.02 -10.78 -7.46
N ILE A 309 -2.85 -9.73 -7.55
CA ILE A 309 -4.29 -9.81 -7.28
C ILE A 309 -4.95 -10.98 -8.01
N PRO A 310 -4.76 -11.18 -9.34
CA PRO A 310 -5.43 -12.27 -10.05
C PRO A 310 -5.09 -13.64 -9.47
N ILE A 311 -3.88 -13.80 -8.98
CA ILE A 311 -3.37 -15.04 -8.43
C ILE A 311 -3.88 -15.25 -7.00
N TYR A 312 -3.94 -14.19 -6.18
CA TYR A 312 -4.54 -14.24 -4.85
C TYR A 312 -6.02 -14.63 -4.89
N MET A 313 -6.76 -14.19 -5.93
CA MET A 313 -8.18 -14.53 -6.10
C MET A 313 -8.44 -16.03 -6.30
N THR A 314 -7.42 -16.83 -6.62
CA THR A 314 -7.56 -18.29 -6.71
C THR A 314 -7.63 -18.97 -5.34
N GLY A 315 -7.16 -18.31 -4.28
CA GLY A 315 -7.04 -18.87 -2.93
C GLY A 315 -5.97 -19.96 -2.77
N GLN A 316 -5.22 -20.27 -3.83
CA GLN A 316 -4.17 -21.30 -3.82
C GLN A 316 -2.79 -20.74 -3.47
N ILE A 317 -2.73 -19.56 -2.86
CA ILE A 317 -1.50 -18.87 -2.50
C ILE A 317 -1.52 -18.42 -1.05
N SER A 318 -0.41 -18.62 -0.35
CA SER A 318 -0.15 -18.08 0.97
C SER A 318 1.04 -17.10 0.91
N PRO A 319 0.77 -15.80 1.01
CA PRO A 319 1.80 -14.77 1.01
C PRO A 319 2.38 -14.54 2.41
N TYR A 320 3.69 -14.53 2.49
CA TYR A 320 4.48 -14.33 3.71
C TYR A 320 5.50 -13.21 3.52
N TYR A 321 6.11 -12.78 4.63
CA TYR A 321 7.28 -11.91 4.65
C TYR A 321 8.22 -12.27 5.80
N LEU A 322 9.49 -11.87 5.69
CA LEU A 322 10.47 -11.98 6.75
C LEU A 322 10.66 -10.63 7.44
N LYS A 323 10.68 -10.63 8.77
CA LYS A 323 10.82 -9.39 9.58
C LYS A 323 12.22 -8.77 9.54
N LYS A 324 13.21 -9.50 9.03
CA LYS A 324 14.60 -9.03 8.86
C LYS A 324 15.20 -9.76 7.67
N ALA A 325 15.56 -9.03 6.64
CA ALA A 325 16.35 -9.51 5.53
C ALA A 325 17.42 -8.45 5.24
N ASN A 326 18.61 -8.55 5.85
CA ASN A 326 19.72 -7.66 5.54
C ASN A 326 21.02 -8.39 5.64
N THR A 327 21.47 -8.92 4.49
CA THR A 327 22.85 -9.34 4.27
C THR A 327 23.23 -8.93 2.87
N SER A 328 24.38 -8.29 2.69
CA SER A 328 24.87 -7.83 1.38
C SER A 328 25.18 -8.99 0.41
N VAL A 329 25.45 -10.18 0.95
CA VAL A 329 25.63 -11.42 0.17
C VAL A 329 24.57 -12.40 0.63
N TYR A 330 23.70 -12.81 -0.26
CA TYR A 330 22.57 -13.65 0.13
C TYR A 330 22.00 -14.46 -1.03
N ARG A 331 21.15 -15.41 -0.66
CA ARG A 331 20.36 -16.16 -1.62
C ARG A 331 19.14 -15.36 -2.01
N HIS A 332 19.22 -14.70 -3.16
CA HIS A 332 18.17 -13.81 -3.62
C HIS A 332 17.01 -14.52 -4.34
N LEU A 333 17.21 -15.77 -4.74
CA LEU A 333 16.17 -16.57 -5.38
C LEU A 333 16.23 -18.00 -4.82
N ASN A 334 15.07 -18.49 -4.36
CA ASN A 334 14.91 -19.84 -3.87
C ASN A 334 13.51 -20.36 -4.19
N TYR A 335 13.41 -21.18 -5.24
CA TYR A 335 12.17 -21.85 -5.64
C TYR A 335 12.33 -23.34 -5.40
N VAL A 336 11.36 -23.96 -4.71
CA VAL A 336 11.40 -25.38 -4.36
C VAL A 336 10.04 -26.01 -4.59
N SER A 337 10.03 -27.14 -5.28
CA SER A 337 8.87 -28.00 -5.49
C SER A 337 9.11 -29.41 -4.96
N GLY A 338 8.16 -30.32 -5.19
CA GLY A 338 8.35 -31.74 -4.88
C GLY A 338 9.43 -32.44 -5.70
N THR A 339 9.86 -31.87 -6.83
CA THR A 339 10.71 -32.55 -7.83
C THR A 339 11.85 -31.72 -8.38
N ALA A 340 11.89 -30.42 -8.09
CA ALA A 340 12.92 -29.51 -8.57
C ALA A 340 13.19 -28.41 -7.54
N ALA A 341 14.40 -27.87 -7.56
CA ALA A 341 14.76 -26.66 -6.84
C ALA A 341 15.60 -25.75 -7.74
N LEU A 342 15.35 -24.46 -7.68
CA LEU A 342 16.14 -23.41 -8.31
C LEU A 342 16.63 -22.47 -7.22
N SER A 343 17.94 -22.32 -7.09
CA SER A 343 18.57 -21.44 -6.11
C SER A 343 19.46 -20.44 -6.82
N GLY A 344 19.42 -19.17 -6.41
CA GLY A 344 20.27 -18.11 -6.90
C GLY A 344 20.99 -17.38 -5.79
N GLU A 345 22.25 -17.07 -5.98
CA GLU A 345 23.09 -16.32 -5.06
C GLU A 345 23.67 -15.11 -5.79
N CYS A 346 23.60 -13.94 -5.15
CA CYS A 346 24.22 -12.73 -5.67
C CYS A 346 24.59 -11.77 -4.54
N ILE A 347 25.30 -10.71 -4.90
CA ILE A 347 25.48 -9.53 -4.07
C ILE A 347 24.29 -8.60 -4.31
N GLN A 348 23.82 -7.94 -3.27
CA GLN A 348 22.72 -6.98 -3.37
C GLN A 348 23.04 -5.92 -4.45
N ASN A 349 22.07 -5.62 -5.31
CA ASN A 349 22.15 -4.72 -6.46
C ASN A 349 23.12 -5.17 -7.59
N HIS A 350 23.66 -6.37 -7.52
CA HIS A 350 24.52 -6.96 -8.56
C HIS A 350 23.90 -8.25 -9.13
N HIS A 351 22.61 -8.23 -9.43
CA HIS A 351 21.86 -9.41 -9.91
C HIS A 351 22.38 -9.95 -11.24
N ASN A 352 22.97 -9.06 -12.07
CA ASN A 352 23.59 -9.46 -13.35
C ASN A 352 24.81 -10.37 -13.19
N ASP A 353 25.45 -10.38 -12.01
CA ASP A 353 26.58 -11.25 -11.69
C ASP A 353 26.12 -12.50 -10.93
N GLY A 354 24.81 -12.65 -10.74
CA GLY A 354 24.23 -13.77 -10.01
C GLY A 354 24.47 -15.12 -10.69
N LYS A 355 24.65 -16.16 -9.88
CA LYS A 355 24.71 -17.55 -10.31
C LYS A 355 23.49 -18.30 -9.83
N TYR A 356 22.83 -19.00 -10.74
CA TYR A 356 21.60 -19.75 -10.49
C TYR A 356 21.83 -21.24 -10.77
N TYR A 357 21.23 -22.09 -9.95
CA TYR A 357 21.41 -23.52 -10.03
C TYR A 357 20.07 -24.24 -9.94
N LEU A 358 19.69 -24.87 -11.04
CA LEU A 358 18.53 -25.76 -11.11
C LEU A 358 18.98 -27.20 -10.83
N THR A 359 18.28 -27.86 -9.93
CA THR A 359 18.47 -29.29 -9.68
C THR A 359 17.15 -30.05 -9.63
N ARG A 360 17.19 -31.28 -10.10
CA ARG A 360 16.14 -32.31 -9.98
C ARG A 360 16.68 -33.55 -9.24
N ASN A 361 17.89 -33.46 -8.70
CA ASN A 361 18.44 -34.51 -7.85
C ASN A 361 17.63 -34.58 -6.54
N LYS A 362 17.13 -35.79 -6.20
CA LYS A 362 16.23 -35.99 -5.06
C LYS A 362 16.82 -35.52 -3.72
N GLN A 363 18.11 -35.79 -3.49
CA GLN A 363 18.78 -35.41 -2.24
C GLN A 363 18.94 -33.87 -2.13
N GLU A 364 19.31 -33.24 -3.25
CA GLU A 364 19.47 -31.78 -3.29
C GLU A 364 18.11 -31.06 -3.18
N VAL A 365 17.07 -31.57 -3.85
CA VAL A 365 15.70 -31.02 -3.73
C VAL A 365 15.23 -31.12 -2.28
N GLU A 366 15.49 -32.25 -1.59
CA GLU A 366 15.14 -32.42 -0.18
C GLU A 366 15.93 -31.47 0.74
N TYR A 367 17.17 -31.19 0.43
CA TYR A 367 17.99 -30.20 1.13
C TYR A 367 17.38 -28.79 1.00
N TYR A 368 17.05 -28.36 -0.23
CA TYR A 368 16.42 -27.06 -0.46
C TYR A 368 15.02 -26.97 0.14
N ARG A 369 14.25 -28.05 0.17
CA ARG A 369 12.95 -28.10 0.83
C ARG A 369 13.06 -27.85 2.33
N ARG A 370 13.98 -28.53 3.02
CA ARG A 370 14.21 -28.26 4.45
C ARG A 370 14.62 -26.81 4.70
N GLN A 371 15.36 -26.18 3.81
CA GLN A 371 15.68 -24.76 3.91
C GLN A 371 14.43 -23.88 3.71
N ALA A 372 13.59 -24.19 2.73
CA ALA A 372 12.33 -23.49 2.49
C ALA A 372 11.40 -23.59 3.71
N ASP A 373 11.25 -24.79 4.28
CA ASP A 373 10.43 -25.02 5.48
C ASP A 373 10.98 -24.23 6.69
N ASN A 374 12.30 -24.17 6.85
CA ASN A 374 12.94 -23.34 7.88
C ASN A 374 12.74 -21.82 7.65
N LEU A 375 12.71 -21.37 6.42
CA LEU A 375 12.39 -19.97 6.11
C LEU A 375 10.92 -19.66 6.40
N LEU A 376 10.01 -20.52 5.96
CA LEU A 376 8.57 -20.38 6.22
C LEU A 376 8.26 -20.36 7.72
N SER A 377 8.94 -21.21 8.52
CA SER A 377 8.74 -21.22 9.98
C SER A 377 9.14 -19.91 10.67
N LYS A 378 9.99 -19.10 10.03
CA LYS A 378 10.41 -17.77 10.51
C LYS A 378 9.65 -16.63 9.87
N ALA A 379 8.91 -16.90 8.82
CA ALA A 379 8.13 -15.91 8.10
C ALA A 379 6.83 -15.60 8.85
N SER A 380 6.34 -14.37 8.67
CA SER A 380 5.04 -13.95 9.14
C SER A 380 4.08 -13.87 7.96
N PRO A 381 2.79 -14.19 8.13
CA PRO A 381 1.81 -13.95 7.08
C PRO A 381 1.78 -12.47 6.71
N LEU A 382 1.85 -12.15 5.43
CA LEU A 382 1.59 -10.82 4.90
C LEU A 382 0.11 -10.51 5.02
N MET A 383 -0.69 -11.45 4.54
CA MET A 383 -2.13 -11.50 4.70
C MET A 383 -2.60 -12.96 4.71
N THR A 384 -3.77 -13.20 5.29
CA THR A 384 -4.49 -14.47 5.20
C THR A 384 -5.61 -14.33 4.18
N ILE A 385 -5.62 -15.21 3.19
CA ILE A 385 -6.65 -15.22 2.15
C ILE A 385 -7.72 -16.24 2.54
N CYS A 386 -8.94 -15.77 2.76
CA CYS A 386 -10.06 -16.60 3.19
C CYS A 386 -11.10 -16.70 2.08
N LEU A 387 -11.35 -17.89 1.62
CA LEU A 387 -12.45 -18.26 0.73
C LEU A 387 -13.61 -18.84 1.52
N LYS A 388 -14.68 -19.24 0.83
CA LYS A 388 -15.88 -19.84 1.42
C LYS A 388 -15.55 -21.03 2.34
N ASP A 389 -14.57 -21.84 1.98
CA ASP A 389 -14.16 -23.03 2.76
C ASP A 389 -13.46 -22.67 4.07
N ASN A 390 -12.97 -21.43 4.23
CA ASN A 390 -12.33 -20.92 5.45
C ASN A 390 -13.31 -20.14 6.35
N LYS A 391 -14.61 -20.17 6.07
CA LYS A 391 -15.63 -19.37 6.78
C LYS A 391 -15.60 -19.58 8.30
N GLU A 392 -15.48 -20.81 8.76
CA GLU A 392 -15.45 -21.12 10.19
C GLU A 392 -14.21 -20.53 10.88
N MET A 393 -13.05 -20.65 10.24
CA MET A 393 -11.80 -20.06 10.75
C MET A 393 -11.91 -18.53 10.85
N LEU A 394 -12.45 -17.89 9.82
CA LEU A 394 -12.64 -16.44 9.80
C LEU A 394 -13.65 -15.99 10.87
N SER A 395 -14.78 -16.71 11.02
CA SER A 395 -15.78 -16.41 12.05
C SER A 395 -15.21 -16.56 13.45
N ALA A 396 -14.43 -17.62 13.71
CA ALA A 396 -13.75 -17.82 14.98
C ALA A 396 -12.74 -16.71 15.28
N PHE A 397 -11.95 -16.30 14.28
CA PHE A 397 -11.02 -15.18 14.40
C PHE A 397 -11.74 -13.88 14.77
N LEU A 398 -12.80 -13.51 14.03
CA LEU A 398 -13.55 -12.28 14.26
C LEU A 398 -14.28 -12.29 15.63
N THR A 399 -14.77 -13.44 16.06
CA THR A 399 -15.41 -13.61 17.38
C THR A 399 -14.41 -13.44 18.51
N HIS A 400 -13.21 -14.02 18.37
CA HIS A 400 -12.13 -13.81 19.34
C HIS A 400 -11.65 -12.36 19.36
N ASP A 401 -11.53 -11.74 18.19
CA ASP A 401 -11.10 -10.35 18.06
C ASP A 401 -12.11 -9.35 18.64
N ALA A 402 -13.41 -9.67 18.59
CA ALA A 402 -14.45 -8.82 19.17
C ALA A 402 -14.29 -8.58 20.69
N LEU A 403 -13.53 -9.43 21.38
CA LEU A 403 -13.21 -9.29 22.81
C LEU A 403 -12.00 -8.39 23.09
N LYS A 404 -11.24 -8.02 22.05
CA LYS A 404 -10.03 -7.19 22.17
C LYS A 404 -10.38 -5.70 22.18
N GLU A 405 -9.53 -4.93 22.85
CA GLU A 405 -9.61 -3.48 22.88
C GLU A 405 -9.17 -2.87 21.54
N GLY A 406 -9.76 -1.73 21.16
CA GLY A 406 -9.42 -0.93 19.99
C GLY A 406 -10.65 -0.54 19.18
N THR A 407 -10.60 0.61 18.53
CA THR A 407 -11.64 1.11 17.64
C THR A 407 -11.79 0.19 16.41
N ARG A 408 -13.02 0.02 15.93
CA ARG A 408 -13.30 -0.61 14.65
C ARG A 408 -13.82 0.45 13.69
N ARG A 409 -13.12 0.65 12.58
CA ARG A 409 -13.54 1.50 11.47
C ARG A 409 -13.94 0.62 10.30
N ILE A 410 -15.09 0.86 9.72
CA ILE A 410 -15.64 0.02 8.66
C ILE A 410 -16.08 0.92 7.51
N ILE A 411 -15.45 0.76 6.34
CA ILE A 411 -15.86 1.42 5.10
C ILE A 411 -16.78 0.45 4.37
N ASN A 412 -18.04 0.79 4.26
CA ASN A 412 -19.06 -0.08 3.73
C ASN A 412 -19.40 0.24 2.27
N SER A 413 -19.65 -0.80 1.47
CA SER A 413 -20.20 -0.68 0.11
C SER A 413 -21.73 -0.52 0.08
N SER A 414 -22.39 -0.76 1.20
CA SER A 414 -23.84 -0.66 1.41
C SER A 414 -24.13 -0.44 2.90
N LEU A 415 -25.39 -0.42 3.32
CA LEU A 415 -25.75 -0.22 4.73
C LEU A 415 -25.22 -1.34 5.64
N PRO A 416 -24.85 -1.02 6.90
CA PRO A 416 -24.30 -1.97 7.86
C PRO A 416 -25.33 -3.06 8.22
N ILE A 417 -25.04 -4.31 7.88
CA ILE A 417 -25.98 -5.42 8.02
C ILE A 417 -26.41 -5.69 9.49
N HIS A 418 -25.58 -5.29 10.47
CA HIS A 418 -25.89 -5.50 11.89
C HIS A 418 -27.00 -4.58 12.41
N THR A 419 -27.41 -3.57 11.64
CA THR A 419 -28.49 -2.65 12.05
C THR A 419 -29.87 -3.07 11.54
N ILE A 420 -29.93 -4.01 10.57
CA ILE A 420 -31.21 -4.42 9.95
C ILE A 420 -32.11 -5.15 10.96
N SER A 421 -33.42 -4.86 10.96
CA SER A 421 -34.40 -5.64 11.75
C SER A 421 -34.70 -7.00 11.08
N LYS A 422 -35.20 -7.93 11.89
CA LYS A 422 -35.58 -9.27 11.42
C LYS A 422 -36.71 -9.18 10.39
N GLU A 423 -37.69 -8.36 10.66
CA GLU A 423 -38.86 -8.16 9.81
C GLU A 423 -38.49 -7.60 8.44
N LEU A 424 -37.62 -6.59 8.42
CA LEU A 424 -37.15 -6.00 7.17
C LEU A 424 -36.32 -7.01 6.36
N PHE A 425 -35.40 -7.73 7.03
CA PHE A 425 -34.59 -8.73 6.35
C PHE A 425 -35.44 -9.82 5.67
N PHE A 426 -36.40 -10.41 6.39
CA PHE A 426 -37.23 -11.48 5.82
C PHE A 426 -38.13 -10.97 4.68
N ARG A 427 -38.59 -9.72 4.73
CA ARG A 427 -39.32 -9.09 3.63
C ARG A 427 -38.44 -8.93 2.38
N ILE A 428 -37.18 -8.48 2.56
CA ILE A 428 -36.22 -8.38 1.47
C ILE A 428 -35.91 -9.77 0.89
N ALA A 429 -35.70 -10.76 1.76
CA ALA A 429 -35.40 -12.13 1.35
C ALA A 429 -36.53 -12.76 0.52
N ASP A 430 -37.78 -12.59 0.96
CA ASP A 430 -38.96 -13.07 0.27
C ASP A 430 -39.11 -12.41 -1.11
N ARG A 431 -38.97 -11.09 -1.18
CA ARG A 431 -39.01 -10.34 -2.45
C ARG A 431 -37.92 -10.78 -3.43
N ASN A 432 -36.75 -11.18 -2.94
CA ASN A 432 -35.64 -11.70 -3.77
C ASN A 432 -35.78 -13.20 -4.07
N GLY A 433 -36.88 -13.86 -3.65
CA GLY A 433 -37.15 -15.26 -3.95
C GLY A 433 -36.28 -16.27 -3.21
N LEU A 434 -35.73 -15.90 -2.05
CA LEU A 434 -34.95 -16.82 -1.23
C LEU A 434 -35.87 -17.90 -0.61
N SER A 435 -35.38 -19.15 -0.57
CA SER A 435 -36.08 -20.17 0.17
C SER A 435 -36.13 -19.85 1.68
N PRO A 436 -37.21 -20.26 2.40
CA PRO A 436 -37.25 -20.04 3.86
C PRO A 436 -36.05 -20.61 4.61
N LYS A 437 -35.49 -21.71 4.13
CA LYS A 437 -34.28 -22.33 4.69
C LYS A 437 -33.05 -21.46 4.51
N ASP A 438 -32.85 -20.92 3.30
CA ASP A 438 -31.70 -20.05 3.00
C ASP A 438 -31.83 -18.73 3.74
N ALA A 439 -33.01 -18.11 3.74
CA ALA A 439 -33.27 -16.90 4.50
C ALA A 439 -32.99 -17.08 6.00
N HIS A 440 -33.40 -18.21 6.58
CA HIS A 440 -33.11 -18.52 7.98
C HIS A 440 -31.61 -18.71 8.24
N SER A 441 -30.90 -19.39 7.34
CA SER A 441 -29.44 -19.58 7.45
C SER A 441 -28.68 -18.25 7.38
N ILE A 442 -29.13 -17.31 6.52
CA ILE A 442 -28.56 -15.97 6.47
C ILE A 442 -28.83 -15.22 7.75
N TRP A 443 -30.07 -15.31 8.25
CA TRP A 443 -30.43 -14.60 9.47
C TRP A 443 -29.55 -15.03 10.66
N ILE A 444 -29.25 -16.32 10.80
CA ILE A 444 -28.31 -16.81 11.82
C ILE A 444 -26.95 -16.11 11.68
N CYS A 445 -26.41 -15.99 10.46
CA CYS A 445 -25.15 -15.26 10.23
C CYS A 445 -25.26 -13.77 10.60
N ILE A 446 -26.42 -13.14 10.31
CA ILE A 446 -26.66 -11.75 10.70
C ILE A 446 -26.70 -11.61 12.23
N GLU A 447 -27.33 -12.54 12.95
CA GLU A 447 -27.34 -12.56 14.42
C GLU A 447 -25.95 -12.73 15.01
N GLU A 448 -25.09 -13.57 14.41
CA GLU A 448 -23.67 -13.67 14.80
C GLU A 448 -22.93 -12.35 14.62
N ILE A 449 -23.15 -11.66 13.50
CA ILE A 449 -22.53 -10.34 13.23
C ILE A 449 -23.04 -9.32 14.26
N LYS A 450 -24.34 -9.29 14.55
CA LYS A 450 -24.93 -8.42 15.58
C LYS A 450 -24.32 -8.68 16.96
N ALA A 451 -24.23 -9.94 17.37
CA ALA A 451 -23.65 -10.31 18.65
C ALA A 451 -22.18 -9.90 18.78
N ARG A 452 -21.40 -10.07 17.70
CA ARG A 452 -20.00 -9.60 17.67
C ARG A 452 -19.91 -8.08 17.78
N THR A 453 -20.71 -7.36 17.01
CA THR A 453 -20.74 -5.89 17.05
C THR A 453 -21.14 -5.39 18.44
N GLN A 454 -22.15 -5.99 19.07
CA GLN A 454 -22.54 -5.67 20.44
C GLN A 454 -21.40 -5.92 21.43
N SER A 455 -20.67 -7.03 21.30
CA SER A 455 -19.51 -7.34 22.14
C SER A 455 -18.41 -6.29 22.02
N ILE A 456 -18.17 -5.78 20.82
CA ILE A 456 -17.22 -4.69 20.58
C ILE A 456 -17.73 -3.40 21.26
N LEU A 457 -18.98 -3.04 21.05
CA LEU A 457 -19.59 -1.81 21.54
C LEU A 457 -19.69 -1.71 23.08
N LEU A 458 -19.56 -2.83 23.79
CA LEU A 458 -19.49 -2.82 25.25
C LEU A 458 -18.30 -2.02 25.79
N LYS A 459 -17.19 -1.97 25.08
CA LYS A 459 -15.93 -1.38 25.55
C LYS A 459 -15.25 -0.47 24.52
N ASN A 460 -15.58 -0.60 23.26
CA ASN A 460 -14.86 0.02 22.15
C ASN A 460 -15.82 0.76 21.22
N LYS A 461 -15.25 1.67 20.41
CA LYS A 461 -16.01 2.39 19.38
C LYS A 461 -16.08 1.57 18.10
N VAL A 462 -17.22 1.69 17.41
CA VAL A 462 -17.42 1.24 16.03
C VAL A 462 -17.83 2.44 15.19
N ILE A 463 -17.14 2.66 14.10
CA ILE A 463 -17.37 3.74 13.13
C ILE A 463 -17.69 3.09 11.79
N ASP A 464 -18.93 3.22 11.34
CA ASP A 464 -19.34 2.81 9.99
C ASP A 464 -19.33 4.00 9.06
N GLU A 465 -18.51 3.94 8.01
CA GLU A 465 -18.54 4.88 6.89
C GLU A 465 -19.45 4.32 5.81
N ILE A 466 -20.48 5.08 5.43
CA ILE A 466 -21.47 4.67 4.44
C ILE A 466 -21.63 5.75 3.38
N SER A 467 -21.93 5.34 2.15
CA SER A 467 -22.38 6.24 1.10
C SER A 467 -23.90 6.28 1.06
N VAL A 468 -24.46 7.45 1.27
CA VAL A 468 -25.91 7.65 1.17
C VAL A 468 -26.25 7.97 -0.28
N VAL A 469 -27.23 7.27 -0.85
CA VAL A 469 -27.66 7.45 -2.24
C VAL A 469 -29.05 8.05 -2.31
N SER A 470 -29.24 9.00 -3.21
CA SER A 470 -30.55 9.56 -3.54
C SER A 470 -31.40 8.53 -4.30
N GLU A 471 -32.71 8.75 -4.37
CA GLU A 471 -33.61 7.87 -5.15
C GLU A 471 -33.19 7.76 -6.61
N GLN A 472 -32.78 8.86 -7.22
CA GLN A 472 -32.35 8.89 -8.62
C GLN A 472 -31.09 8.06 -8.85
N GLU A 473 -30.14 8.14 -7.95
CA GLU A 473 -28.90 7.34 -7.97
C GLU A 473 -29.18 5.87 -7.72
N PHE A 474 -30.06 5.57 -6.77
CA PHE A 474 -30.47 4.21 -6.48
C PHE A 474 -31.13 3.55 -7.68
N MET A 475 -32.01 4.27 -8.40
CA MET A 475 -32.66 3.76 -9.61
C MET A 475 -31.67 3.51 -10.74
N SER A 476 -30.60 4.30 -10.84
CA SER A 476 -29.55 4.09 -11.85
C SER A 476 -28.58 2.94 -11.48
N SER A 477 -28.36 2.69 -10.19
CA SER A 477 -27.46 1.65 -9.68
C SER A 477 -27.99 1.11 -8.35
N PRO A 478 -28.94 0.16 -8.38
CA PRO A 478 -29.52 -0.41 -7.16
C PRO A 478 -28.46 -1.05 -6.26
N LEU A 479 -28.66 -0.98 -4.96
CA LEU A 479 -27.76 -1.54 -3.95
C LEU A 479 -28.25 -2.91 -3.48
N SER A 480 -27.29 -3.75 -3.11
CA SER A 480 -27.53 -5.03 -2.45
C SER A 480 -27.21 -4.98 -0.96
N LEU A 481 -27.68 -5.96 -0.21
CA LEU A 481 -27.26 -6.18 1.18
C LEU A 481 -25.74 -6.39 1.26
N SER A 482 -25.09 -5.79 2.25
CA SER A 482 -23.65 -5.88 2.44
C SER A 482 -23.20 -7.34 2.57
N LEU A 483 -22.26 -7.77 1.72
CA LEU A 483 -21.71 -9.14 1.65
C LEU A 483 -22.76 -10.23 1.36
N SER A 484 -23.87 -9.90 0.68
CA SER A 484 -24.92 -10.87 0.40
C SER A 484 -24.43 -12.07 -0.41
N GLU A 485 -23.55 -11.87 -1.40
CA GLU A 485 -22.93 -12.96 -2.15
C GLU A 485 -22.02 -13.87 -1.30
N SER A 486 -21.42 -13.33 -0.24
CA SER A 486 -20.62 -14.13 0.69
C SER A 486 -21.40 -15.23 1.36
N PHE A 487 -22.71 -15.06 1.44
CA PHE A 487 -23.57 -16.04 2.08
C PHE A 487 -24.13 -17.07 1.11
N PHE A 488 -24.49 -16.67 -0.11
CA PHE A 488 -25.33 -17.53 -0.99
C PHE A 488 -24.92 -17.56 -2.47
N GLY A 489 -23.95 -16.82 -2.89
CA GLY A 489 -23.55 -16.75 -4.31
C GLY A 489 -24.57 -16.01 -5.19
N GLN A 490 -25.50 -15.25 -4.58
CA GLN A 490 -26.42 -14.34 -5.29
C GLN A 490 -26.53 -13.01 -4.54
N GLU A 491 -26.71 -11.93 -5.29
CA GLU A 491 -26.97 -10.62 -4.72
C GLU A 491 -28.42 -10.55 -4.20
N ILE A 492 -28.58 -10.04 -2.99
CA ILE A 492 -29.89 -9.77 -2.36
C ILE A 492 -30.12 -8.27 -2.47
N MET A 493 -30.94 -7.87 -3.44
CA MET A 493 -31.15 -6.47 -3.79
C MET A 493 -32.17 -5.79 -2.87
N TYR A 494 -31.92 -4.51 -2.54
CA TYR A 494 -32.96 -3.65 -1.95
C TYR A 494 -33.96 -3.18 -3.01
N SER A 495 -35.20 -2.87 -2.59
CA SER A 495 -35.98 -1.80 -3.18
C SER A 495 -35.60 -0.47 -2.53
N TYR A 496 -35.91 0.68 -3.13
CA TYR A 496 -35.57 1.98 -2.54
C TYR A 496 -36.26 2.19 -1.18
N ALA A 497 -37.51 1.75 -1.03
CA ALA A 497 -38.23 1.81 0.23
C ALA A 497 -37.56 0.98 1.34
N GLU A 498 -37.07 -0.22 1.02
CA GLU A 498 -36.33 -1.08 1.96
C GLU A 498 -34.98 -0.50 2.33
N TYR A 499 -34.27 0.10 1.35
CA TYR A 499 -33.02 0.82 1.60
C TYR A 499 -33.25 1.99 2.57
N THR A 500 -34.25 2.83 2.33
CA THR A 500 -34.60 3.97 3.17
C THR A 500 -35.02 3.53 4.58
N GLU A 501 -35.77 2.43 4.70
CA GLU A 501 -36.16 1.86 6.00
C GLU A 501 -34.93 1.35 6.76
N HIS A 502 -34.01 0.64 6.09
CA HIS A 502 -32.77 0.15 6.73
C HIS A 502 -31.87 1.32 7.13
N TYR A 503 -31.74 2.36 6.29
CA TYR A 503 -31.00 3.58 6.64
C TYR A 503 -31.57 4.23 7.91
N ARG A 504 -32.91 4.36 8.02
CA ARG A 504 -33.56 4.85 9.24
C ARG A 504 -33.23 3.98 10.45
N GLN A 505 -33.28 2.65 10.35
CA GLN A 505 -32.89 1.73 11.41
C GLN A 505 -31.41 1.91 11.81
N THR A 506 -30.53 2.18 10.85
CA THR A 506 -29.12 2.46 11.12
C THR A 506 -28.95 3.76 11.94
N LYS A 507 -29.66 4.81 11.60
CA LYS A 507 -29.64 6.07 12.36
C LYS A 507 -30.27 5.94 13.76
N GLU A 508 -31.32 5.14 13.89
CA GLU A 508 -31.93 4.82 15.18
C GLU A 508 -30.97 4.02 16.08
N PHE A 509 -30.24 3.08 15.50
CA PHE A 509 -29.21 2.34 16.21
C PHE A 509 -28.08 3.27 16.69
N GLU A 510 -27.62 4.19 15.83
CA GLU A 510 -26.65 5.23 16.19
C GLU A 510 -27.13 6.07 17.37
N ALA A 511 -28.37 6.57 17.33
CA ALA A 511 -28.93 7.37 18.40
C ALA A 511 -29.08 6.60 19.74
N SER A 512 -29.19 5.28 19.69
CA SER A 512 -29.35 4.42 20.86
C SER A 512 -28.04 3.95 21.49
N CYS A 513 -26.88 4.10 20.78
CA CYS A 513 -25.61 3.52 21.20
C CYS A 513 -24.47 4.55 21.17
N ALA A 514 -24.02 4.99 22.36
CA ALA A 514 -23.00 6.03 22.51
C ALA A 514 -21.61 5.67 21.89
N ASN A 515 -21.32 4.37 21.76
CA ASN A 515 -20.06 3.89 21.20
C ASN A 515 -20.15 3.57 19.69
N TYR A 516 -21.28 3.87 19.05
CA TYR A 516 -21.50 3.66 17.63
C TYR A 516 -21.64 5.00 16.90
N THR A 517 -20.98 5.15 15.76
CA THR A 517 -21.02 6.36 14.95
C THR A 517 -21.17 6.00 13.48
N VAL A 518 -22.01 6.72 12.76
CA VAL A 518 -22.18 6.60 11.32
C VAL A 518 -21.63 7.86 10.65
N CYS A 519 -20.59 7.70 9.85
CA CYS A 519 -20.02 8.76 9.02
C CYS A 519 -20.58 8.62 7.60
N GLU A 520 -21.31 9.62 7.16
CA GLU A 520 -21.85 9.68 5.80
C GLU A 520 -20.82 10.29 4.86
N SER A 521 -20.49 9.60 3.78
CA SER A 521 -19.54 10.03 2.76
C SER A 521 -20.26 10.26 1.44
N GLU A 522 -19.92 11.33 0.74
CA GLU A 522 -20.36 11.58 -0.64
C GLU A 522 -19.59 10.70 -1.66
N SER A 523 -18.59 10.00 -1.20
CA SER A 523 -17.73 9.16 -2.06
C SER A 523 -18.39 7.81 -2.36
N LYS A 524 -18.38 7.42 -3.63
CA LYS A 524 -18.89 6.15 -4.15
C LYS A 524 -17.74 5.23 -4.64
N ALA A 525 -16.54 5.39 -4.11
CA ALA A 525 -15.33 4.78 -4.65
C ALA A 525 -15.39 3.24 -4.70
N PHE A 526 -16.04 2.58 -3.73
CA PHE A 526 -16.04 1.12 -3.64
C PHE A 526 -17.45 0.53 -3.55
N LYS A 527 -17.89 -0.12 -4.64
CA LYS A 527 -19.20 -0.79 -4.70
C LYS A 527 -19.14 -2.27 -4.32
N ASN A 528 -17.99 -2.91 -4.54
CA ASN A 528 -17.85 -4.37 -4.45
C ASN A 528 -16.95 -4.83 -3.30
N ILE A 529 -16.37 -3.90 -2.54
CA ILE A 529 -15.53 -4.23 -1.38
C ILE A 529 -16.01 -3.51 -0.13
N LYS A 530 -15.84 -4.20 0.99
CA LYS A 530 -15.99 -3.68 2.35
C LYS A 530 -14.64 -3.75 3.03
N ILE A 531 -14.24 -2.69 3.73
CA ILE A 531 -12.98 -2.64 4.44
C ILE A 531 -13.29 -2.56 5.93
N THR A 532 -12.79 -3.50 6.70
CA THR A 532 -12.92 -3.52 8.17
C THR A 532 -11.54 -3.34 8.78
N ILE A 533 -11.38 -2.38 9.65
CA ILE A 533 -10.11 -2.02 10.28
C ILE A 533 -10.25 -2.18 11.79
N HIS A 534 -9.37 -2.95 12.39
CA HIS A 534 -9.10 -2.92 13.82
C HIS A 534 -7.83 -2.12 14.05
N GLU A 535 -8.00 -0.94 14.58
CA GLU A 535 -6.96 0.08 14.73
C GLU A 535 -5.68 -0.48 15.36
N GLY A 536 -4.54 -0.32 14.66
CA GLY A 536 -3.23 -0.81 15.08
C GLY A 536 -3.04 -2.33 15.05
N GLN A 537 -4.01 -3.13 14.63
CA GLN A 537 -3.97 -4.60 14.71
C GLN A 537 -4.01 -5.28 13.34
N TRP A 538 -5.07 -5.05 12.58
CA TRP A 538 -5.27 -5.66 11.28
C TRP A 538 -6.28 -4.88 10.43
N ALA A 539 -6.24 -5.11 9.13
CA ALA A 539 -7.26 -4.65 8.20
C ALA A 539 -7.78 -5.82 7.38
N MET A 540 -9.08 -5.85 7.09
CA MET A 540 -9.69 -6.86 6.25
C MET A 540 -10.42 -6.22 5.08
N ILE A 541 -10.08 -6.64 3.87
CA ILE A 541 -10.77 -6.25 2.65
C ILE A 541 -11.63 -7.43 2.23
N SER A 542 -12.94 -7.23 2.19
CA SER A 542 -13.92 -8.25 1.84
C SER A 542 -14.55 -7.91 0.50
N LYS A 543 -14.38 -8.78 -0.50
CA LYS A 543 -15.03 -8.64 -1.81
C LYS A 543 -16.33 -9.40 -1.82
N SER A 544 -17.41 -8.73 -2.22
CA SER A 544 -18.77 -9.30 -2.24
C SER A 544 -19.11 -9.99 -3.55
N LYS A 545 -18.49 -9.57 -4.67
CA LYS A 545 -18.71 -10.20 -5.98
C LYS A 545 -17.78 -11.38 -6.21
N THR A 546 -18.22 -12.31 -7.04
CA THR A 546 -17.48 -13.55 -7.38
C THR A 546 -16.05 -13.26 -7.89
N PRO A 547 -15.02 -13.91 -7.31
CA PRO A 547 -15.11 -14.81 -6.18
C PRO A 547 -15.26 -14.03 -4.86
N THR A 548 -16.16 -14.51 -3.98
CA THR A 548 -16.23 -13.98 -2.62
C THR A 548 -14.96 -14.33 -1.86
N ILE A 549 -14.23 -13.33 -1.41
CA ILE A 549 -12.91 -13.50 -0.81
C ILE A 549 -12.66 -12.43 0.26
N HIS A 550 -11.94 -12.80 1.30
CA HIS A 550 -11.51 -11.89 2.34
C HIS A 550 -9.99 -11.92 2.44
N PHE A 551 -9.38 -10.75 2.40
CA PHE A 551 -7.95 -10.53 2.61
C PHE A 551 -7.76 -9.97 4.01
N LEU A 552 -7.38 -10.82 4.96
CA LEU A 552 -7.06 -10.41 6.32
C LEU A 552 -5.59 -10.03 6.40
N ILE A 553 -5.30 -8.74 6.41
CA ILE A 553 -3.97 -8.14 6.31
C ILE A 553 -3.38 -7.98 7.70
N HIS A 554 -2.17 -8.52 7.90
CA HIS A 554 -1.45 -8.48 9.17
C HIS A 554 -0.18 -7.64 9.11
N HIS A 555 0.28 -7.28 7.91
CA HIS A 555 1.53 -6.55 7.75
C HIS A 555 1.39 -5.10 8.24
N PRO A 556 2.19 -4.64 9.25
CA PRO A 556 1.97 -3.35 9.91
C PRO A 556 1.95 -2.14 8.99
N LYS A 557 2.83 -2.08 7.98
CA LYS A 557 2.86 -0.96 7.01
C LYS A 557 1.59 -0.91 6.17
N MET A 558 1.03 -2.06 5.78
CA MET A 558 -0.22 -2.12 5.01
C MET A 558 -1.42 -1.77 5.90
N VAL A 559 -1.46 -2.32 7.12
CA VAL A 559 -2.52 -1.98 8.09
C VAL A 559 -2.55 -0.49 8.31
N HIS A 560 -1.41 0.12 8.64
CA HIS A 560 -1.29 1.56 8.88
C HIS A 560 -1.69 2.40 7.65
N ALA A 561 -1.30 1.99 6.44
CA ALA A 561 -1.67 2.70 5.22
C ALA A 561 -3.17 2.63 4.94
N ILE A 562 -3.82 1.48 5.20
CA ILE A 562 -5.28 1.33 5.06
C ILE A 562 -6.02 2.07 6.17
N GLU A 563 -5.47 2.11 7.38
CA GLU A 563 -5.99 2.84 8.53
C GLU A 563 -6.10 4.35 8.26
N ASN A 564 -5.07 4.91 7.64
CA ASN A 564 -5.00 6.33 7.28
C ASN A 564 -5.61 6.64 5.90
N PHE A 565 -6.16 5.63 5.23
CA PHE A 565 -6.83 5.82 3.96
C PHE A 565 -8.17 6.54 4.18
N SER A 566 -8.37 7.63 3.43
CA SER A 566 -9.65 8.32 3.31
C SER A 566 -10.14 8.13 1.89
N VAL A 567 -11.40 7.71 1.74
CA VAL A 567 -11.99 7.53 0.41
C VAL A 567 -12.04 8.89 -0.28
N PRO A 568 -11.46 9.06 -1.49
CA PRO A 568 -11.49 10.33 -2.19
C PRO A 568 -12.94 10.79 -2.45
N ILE A 569 -13.20 12.07 -2.28
CA ILE A 569 -14.46 12.68 -2.71
C ILE A 569 -14.41 12.71 -4.24
N ALA A 570 -15.41 12.15 -4.90
CA ALA A 570 -15.51 12.25 -6.35
C ALA A 570 -15.77 13.70 -6.73
N GLU A 571 -14.85 14.34 -7.49
CA GLU A 571 -15.06 15.65 -8.11
C GLU A 571 -16.17 15.59 -9.18
#